data_577ad6a483253907596df48332889cb3
#
_entry.id   577ad6a483253907596df48332889cb3
#
_cell.length_a   1.000
_cell.length_b   1.000
_cell.length_c   1.000
_cell.angle_alpha   90.00
_cell.angle_beta   90.00
_cell.angle_gamma   90.00
#
_symmetry.space_group_name_H-M   'P 1'
#
loop_
_entity.id
_entity.type
_entity.pdbx_description
1 polymer ?
#
loop_
_entity_poly.entity_id
_entity_poly.type
_entity_poly.pdbx_seq_one_letter_code
_entity_poly.pdbx_strand_id
1 'polypeptide(L)'
;MKYSFNIKGANPVMAQKYEINASHKDLSAICGEIRYMNSIKALDLLDRVIAKEIPIEYKRHNKGMGLRHELHGRKGAYPVRAAKQVRLTLINAIANANNKGMSGEEMYIVHATANKTHIERRYPSKGSLAWGRGRYGRSAILHSDLEYAKIEIGLANKDEQWLTRNMKYFIKAKDHKQKATVQKEMPKNKSKATSKPAAKEGVAETKVQAKAKV
;
A
#
# COMPACT_ATOMS: atom_id res chain seq x y z
N MET A 1 -26.91 0.11 0.69
CA MET A 1 -25.72 -0.55 0.13
C MET A 1 -25.49 -1.86 0.86
N LYS A 2 -25.20 -2.95 0.15
CA LYS A 2 -24.92 -4.25 0.80
C LYS A 2 -23.41 -4.47 0.82
N TYR A 3 -22.84 -4.62 2.02
CA TYR A 3 -21.44 -5.00 2.20
C TYR A 3 -21.29 -6.51 2.26
N SER A 4 -20.12 -7.02 1.86
CA SER A 4 -19.82 -8.46 1.96
C SER A 4 -19.43 -8.90 3.37
N PHE A 5 -19.17 -7.94 4.25
CA PHE A 5 -18.86 -8.17 5.65
C PHE A 5 -20.15 -8.52 6.43
N ASN A 6 -20.18 -9.70 7.01
CA ASN A 6 -21.35 -10.17 7.77
C ASN A 6 -20.89 -10.91 9.03
N ILE A 7 -20.64 -10.17 10.10
CA ILE A 7 -20.43 -10.72 11.44
C ILE A 7 -21.54 -10.17 12.32
N LYS A 8 -22.29 -11.06 12.98
CA LYS A 8 -23.37 -10.67 13.89
C LYS A 8 -22.82 -9.81 15.04
N GLY A 9 -23.47 -8.67 15.29
CA GLY A 9 -23.05 -7.75 16.35
C GLY A 9 -21.84 -6.86 16.00
N ALA A 10 -21.26 -7.00 14.81
CA ALA A 10 -20.17 -6.16 14.36
C ALA A 10 -20.68 -4.86 13.74
N ASN A 11 -20.07 -3.75 14.12
CA ASN A 11 -20.38 -2.45 13.56
C ASN A 11 -19.11 -1.70 13.10
N PRO A 12 -18.35 -2.26 12.14
CA PRO A 12 -17.18 -1.59 11.61
C PRO A 12 -17.58 -0.33 10.84
N VAL A 13 -16.65 0.62 10.77
CA VAL A 13 -16.81 1.76 9.88
C VAL A 13 -16.47 1.33 8.47
N MET A 14 -17.45 1.34 7.59
CA MET A 14 -17.31 0.83 6.24
C MET A 14 -17.17 1.97 5.22
N ALA A 15 -16.32 1.74 4.22
CA ALA A 15 -16.29 2.50 2.98
C ALA A 15 -16.26 1.55 1.79
N GLN A 16 -16.87 1.97 0.69
CA GLN A 16 -17.01 1.17 -0.50
C GLN A 16 -16.84 2.04 -1.75
N LYS A 17 -16.19 1.49 -2.76
CA LYS A 17 -16.08 2.12 -4.08
C LYS A 17 -16.44 1.11 -5.14
N TYR A 18 -17.35 1.49 -6.02
CA TYR A 18 -17.81 0.70 -7.17
C TYR A 18 -17.11 1.12 -8.46
N GLU A 19 -17.27 0.30 -9.48
CA GLU A 19 -16.89 0.58 -10.88
C GLU A 19 -15.46 1.06 -11.04
N ILE A 20 -14.55 0.41 -10.35
CA ILE A 20 -13.14 0.73 -10.45
C ILE A 20 -12.56 0.06 -11.68
N ASN A 21 -12.08 0.84 -12.63
CA ASN A 21 -11.35 0.33 -13.79
C ASN A 21 -9.93 -0.09 -13.37
N ALA A 22 -9.84 -1.22 -12.70
CA ALA A 22 -8.58 -1.85 -12.31
C ALA A 22 -8.79 -3.36 -12.15
N SER A 23 -7.71 -4.12 -12.34
CA SER A 23 -7.75 -5.56 -12.18
C SER A 23 -8.12 -5.95 -10.74
N HIS A 24 -9.16 -6.76 -10.58
CA HIS A 24 -9.55 -7.28 -9.27
C HIS A 24 -8.45 -8.12 -8.62
N LYS A 25 -7.54 -8.70 -9.40
CA LYS A 25 -6.39 -9.47 -8.92
C LYS A 25 -5.39 -8.59 -8.20
N ASP A 26 -5.07 -7.43 -8.78
CA ASP A 26 -4.18 -6.43 -8.20
C ASP A 26 -4.79 -5.82 -6.93
N LEU A 27 -6.07 -5.46 -7.01
CA LEU A 27 -6.82 -4.96 -5.87
C LEU A 27 -6.87 -5.97 -4.72
N SER A 28 -7.14 -7.25 -5.03
CA SER A 28 -7.17 -8.32 -4.03
C SER A 28 -5.80 -8.57 -3.38
N ALA A 29 -4.71 -8.47 -4.13
CA ALA A 29 -3.36 -8.59 -3.58
C ALA A 29 -3.06 -7.47 -2.58
N ILE A 30 -3.38 -6.21 -2.94
CA ILE A 30 -3.21 -5.06 -2.05
C ILE A 30 -4.11 -5.19 -0.81
N CYS A 31 -5.40 -5.53 -0.98
CA CYS A 31 -6.32 -5.73 0.13
C CYS A 31 -5.84 -6.81 1.10
N GLY A 32 -5.24 -7.88 0.58
CA GLY A 32 -4.63 -8.94 1.39
C GLY A 32 -3.44 -8.43 2.23
N GLU A 33 -2.67 -7.50 1.66
CA GLU A 33 -1.50 -6.94 2.35
C GLU A 33 -1.89 -5.92 3.42
N ILE A 34 -2.83 -5.01 3.15
CA ILE A 34 -3.25 -3.97 4.11
C ILE A 34 -4.16 -4.50 5.23
N ARG A 35 -4.80 -5.67 5.06
CA ARG A 35 -5.69 -6.25 6.08
C ARG A 35 -4.96 -6.44 7.40
N TYR A 36 -5.60 -6.07 8.50
CA TYR A 36 -5.09 -6.12 9.88
C TYR A 36 -3.93 -5.14 10.17
N MET A 37 -3.71 -4.15 9.29
CA MET A 37 -2.79 -3.06 9.54
C MET A 37 -3.52 -1.86 10.16
N ASN A 38 -2.77 -1.03 10.87
CA ASN A 38 -3.26 0.28 11.29
C ASN A 38 -3.48 1.17 10.05
N SER A 39 -4.48 2.05 10.10
CA SER A 39 -4.90 2.90 8.97
C SER A 39 -3.78 3.81 8.45
N ILE A 40 -3.02 4.48 9.34
CA ILE A 40 -1.90 5.36 8.95
C ILE A 40 -0.80 4.56 8.26
N LYS A 41 -0.40 3.44 8.85
CA LYS A 41 0.65 2.58 8.28
C LYS A 41 0.26 1.98 6.94
N ALA A 42 -1.03 1.72 6.74
CA ALA A 42 -1.55 1.26 5.46
C ALA A 42 -1.51 2.37 4.40
N LEU A 43 -1.76 3.64 4.77
CA LEU A 43 -1.58 4.78 3.87
C LEU A 43 -0.13 4.93 3.46
N ASP A 44 0.82 4.91 4.41
CA ASP A 44 2.25 5.00 4.13
C ASP A 44 2.71 3.88 3.18
N LEU A 45 2.31 2.63 3.46
CA LEU A 45 2.60 1.52 2.56
C LEU A 45 2.06 1.75 1.15
N LEU A 46 0.83 2.25 1.02
CA LEU A 46 0.23 2.52 -0.28
C LEU A 46 0.97 3.64 -1.03
N ASP A 47 1.42 4.69 -0.33
CA ASP A 47 2.20 5.77 -0.91
C ASP A 47 3.55 5.28 -1.42
N ARG A 48 4.25 4.43 -0.66
CA ARG A 48 5.50 3.78 -1.10
C ARG A 48 5.30 2.84 -2.29
N VAL A 49 4.17 2.15 -2.37
CA VAL A 49 3.80 1.33 -3.55
C VAL A 49 3.54 2.20 -4.77
N ILE A 50 2.89 3.36 -4.60
CA ILE A 50 2.62 4.31 -5.68
C ILE A 50 3.93 4.91 -6.21
N ALA A 51 4.87 5.22 -5.30
CA ALA A 51 6.23 5.67 -5.63
C ALA A 51 7.09 4.55 -6.26
N LYS A 52 6.62 3.30 -6.27
CA LYS A 52 7.33 2.10 -6.76
C LYS A 52 8.56 1.73 -5.91
N GLU A 53 8.59 2.09 -4.66
CA GLU A 53 9.66 1.73 -3.72
C GLU A 53 9.48 0.30 -3.20
N ILE A 54 8.21 -0.07 -2.89
CA ILE A 54 7.91 -1.38 -2.32
C ILE A 54 6.97 -2.14 -3.25
N PRO A 55 7.34 -3.37 -3.68
CA PRO A 55 6.44 -4.23 -4.44
C PRO A 55 5.45 -4.95 -3.51
N ILE A 56 4.25 -5.22 -4.03
CA ILE A 56 3.24 -6.06 -3.36
C ILE A 56 3.47 -7.53 -3.73
N GLU A 57 3.44 -8.40 -2.71
CA GLU A 57 3.53 -9.85 -2.91
C GLU A 57 2.22 -10.42 -3.49
N TYR A 58 2.36 -11.21 -4.56
CA TYR A 58 1.23 -11.91 -5.17
C TYR A 58 1.26 -13.39 -4.78
N LYS A 59 0.46 -13.76 -3.80
CA LYS A 59 0.29 -15.15 -3.35
C LYS A 59 -0.53 -15.97 -4.33
N ARG A 60 -1.45 -15.33 -5.06
CA ARG A 60 -2.31 -15.91 -6.10
C ARG A 60 -2.14 -15.12 -7.40
N HIS A 61 -2.54 -15.72 -8.52
CA HIS A 61 -2.49 -15.08 -9.84
C HIS A 61 -1.09 -14.56 -10.22
N ASN A 62 -0.07 -15.29 -9.85
CA ASN A 62 1.34 -14.89 -9.98
C ASN A 62 2.07 -15.55 -11.17
N LYS A 63 1.34 -16.23 -12.09
CA LYS A 63 1.94 -16.79 -13.31
C LYS A 63 2.45 -15.67 -14.20
N GLY A 64 3.69 -15.78 -14.68
CA GLY A 64 4.33 -14.75 -15.51
C GLY A 64 4.85 -13.52 -14.77
N MET A 65 4.74 -13.48 -13.43
CA MET A 65 5.36 -12.40 -12.63
C MET A 65 6.82 -12.72 -12.30
N GLY A 66 7.65 -11.66 -12.32
CA GLY A 66 9.05 -11.74 -11.94
C GLY A 66 9.23 -11.86 -10.41
N LEU A 67 10.37 -12.41 -10.04
CA LEU A 67 10.85 -12.43 -8.66
C LEU A 67 11.33 -11.02 -8.28
N ARG A 68 11.11 -10.61 -7.03
CA ARG A 68 11.53 -9.31 -6.51
C ARG A 68 12.54 -9.49 -5.38
N HIS A 69 13.64 -8.76 -5.47
CA HIS A 69 14.69 -8.78 -4.46
C HIS A 69 14.15 -8.28 -3.10
N GLU A 70 13.35 -7.22 -3.12
CA GLU A 70 12.74 -6.61 -1.94
C GLU A 70 11.76 -7.56 -1.21
N LEU A 71 11.25 -8.55 -1.92
CA LEU A 71 10.39 -9.61 -1.37
C LEU A 71 11.17 -10.91 -1.08
N HIS A 72 12.49 -10.83 -0.95
CA HIS A 72 13.34 -12.03 -0.73
C HIS A 72 13.11 -13.14 -1.76
N GLY A 73 13.06 -12.76 -3.05
CA GLY A 73 12.87 -13.69 -4.15
C GLY A 73 11.42 -14.16 -4.36
N ARG A 74 10.43 -13.56 -3.71
CA ARG A 74 9.02 -13.85 -3.96
C ARG A 74 8.51 -13.08 -5.17
N LYS A 75 7.43 -13.59 -5.76
CA LYS A 75 6.78 -12.95 -6.91
C LYS A 75 6.00 -11.73 -6.49
N GLY A 76 6.24 -10.60 -7.17
CA GLY A 76 5.59 -9.34 -6.86
C GLY A 76 5.56 -8.37 -8.02
N ALA A 77 4.71 -7.38 -7.91
CA ALA A 77 4.57 -6.28 -8.86
C ALA A 77 4.27 -4.95 -8.14
N TYR A 78 4.30 -3.86 -8.90
CA TYR A 78 3.95 -2.52 -8.42
C TYR A 78 2.59 -2.10 -9.03
N PRO A 79 1.46 -2.46 -8.41
CA PRO A 79 0.13 -2.16 -8.94
C PRO A 79 -0.30 -0.72 -8.63
N VAL A 80 0.36 0.26 -9.23
CA VAL A 80 0.17 1.70 -8.95
C VAL A 80 -1.28 2.15 -9.12
N ARG A 81 -1.97 1.74 -10.21
CA ARG A 81 -3.37 2.12 -10.46
C ARG A 81 -4.30 1.61 -9.36
N ALA A 82 -4.13 0.34 -8.98
CA ALA A 82 -4.92 -0.29 -7.94
C ALA A 82 -4.62 0.34 -6.56
N ALA A 83 -3.35 0.61 -6.25
CA ALA A 83 -2.94 1.25 -5.00
C ALA A 83 -3.57 2.64 -4.82
N LYS A 84 -3.60 3.47 -5.88
CA LYS A 84 -4.28 4.78 -5.85
C LYS A 84 -5.77 4.66 -5.50
N GLN A 85 -6.47 3.65 -6.05
CA GLN A 85 -7.89 3.46 -5.78
C GLN A 85 -8.15 2.96 -4.35
N VAL A 86 -7.33 2.03 -3.86
CA VAL A 86 -7.41 1.54 -2.47
C VAL A 86 -7.12 2.67 -1.49
N ARG A 87 -6.11 3.52 -1.77
CA ARG A 87 -5.78 4.68 -0.96
C ARG A 87 -6.95 5.66 -0.82
N LEU A 88 -7.60 6.01 -1.93
CA LEU A 88 -8.78 6.87 -1.90
C LEU A 88 -9.92 6.26 -1.07
N THR A 89 -10.16 4.95 -1.22
CA THR A 89 -11.20 4.26 -0.45
C THR A 89 -10.87 4.23 1.04
N LEU A 90 -9.58 4.07 1.40
CA LEU A 90 -9.13 4.09 2.79
C LEU A 90 -9.27 5.48 3.42
N ILE A 91 -8.94 6.55 2.70
CA ILE A 91 -9.17 7.93 3.16
C ILE A 91 -10.66 8.17 3.44
N ASN A 92 -11.54 7.70 2.54
CA ASN A 92 -12.98 7.81 2.77
C ASN A 92 -13.44 7.02 4.00
N ALA A 93 -12.83 5.85 4.26
CA ALA A 93 -13.13 5.07 5.47
C ALA A 93 -12.71 5.82 6.75
N ILE A 94 -11.54 6.46 6.74
CA ILE A 94 -11.03 7.29 7.84
C ILE A 94 -11.96 8.50 8.07
N ALA A 95 -12.35 9.18 6.99
CA ALA A 95 -13.29 10.30 7.08
C ALA A 95 -14.66 9.86 7.67
N ASN A 96 -15.15 8.70 7.26
CA ASN A 96 -16.38 8.12 7.81
C ASN A 96 -16.23 7.79 9.31
N ALA A 97 -15.03 7.36 9.76
CA ALA A 97 -14.76 7.13 11.18
C ALA A 97 -14.79 8.43 11.97
N ASN A 98 -14.12 9.46 11.46
CA ASN A 98 -14.11 10.79 12.09
C ASN A 98 -15.51 11.38 12.18
N ASN A 99 -16.35 11.22 11.14
CA ASN A 99 -17.75 11.65 11.15
C ASN A 99 -18.61 10.92 12.21
N LYS A 100 -18.21 9.70 12.59
CA LYS A 100 -18.84 8.95 13.69
C LYS A 100 -18.24 9.28 15.07
N GLY A 101 -17.35 10.25 15.16
CA GLY A 101 -16.67 10.65 16.41
C GLY A 101 -15.59 9.68 16.88
N MET A 102 -15.07 8.83 15.98
CA MET A 102 -13.99 7.89 16.28
C MET A 102 -12.68 8.35 15.62
N SER A 103 -11.54 8.16 16.29
CA SER A 103 -10.21 8.45 15.71
C SER A 103 -9.90 7.47 14.60
N GLY A 104 -10.20 7.81 13.34
CA GLY A 104 -9.97 6.93 12.20
C GLY A 104 -8.50 6.57 11.98
N GLU A 105 -7.58 7.36 12.51
CA GLU A 105 -6.14 7.15 12.40
C GLU A 105 -5.62 6.00 13.29
N GLU A 106 -6.24 5.78 14.44
CA GLU A 106 -5.86 4.72 15.38
C GLU A 106 -6.51 3.37 15.06
N MET A 107 -7.47 3.37 14.13
CA MET A 107 -8.22 2.18 13.78
C MET A 107 -7.40 1.19 12.94
N TYR A 108 -7.85 -0.07 12.97
CA TYR A 108 -7.28 -1.16 12.22
C TYR A 108 -8.20 -1.58 11.08
N ILE A 109 -7.60 -1.97 9.96
CA ILE A 109 -8.33 -2.48 8.80
C ILE A 109 -8.72 -3.93 9.08
N VAL A 110 -9.93 -4.16 9.52
CA VAL A 110 -10.44 -5.50 9.83
C VAL A 110 -10.95 -6.22 8.59
N HIS A 111 -11.56 -5.45 7.70
CA HIS A 111 -12.10 -5.96 6.45
C HIS A 111 -11.50 -5.20 5.27
N ALA A 112 -10.95 -5.92 4.32
CA ALA A 112 -10.51 -5.36 3.04
C ALA A 112 -10.71 -6.40 1.96
N THR A 113 -11.64 -6.17 1.05
CA THR A 113 -11.95 -7.08 -0.05
C THR A 113 -12.07 -6.34 -1.36
N ALA A 114 -11.72 -7.04 -2.42
CA ALA A 114 -11.92 -6.59 -3.78
C ALA A 114 -12.65 -7.67 -4.56
N ASN A 115 -13.79 -7.32 -5.12
CA ASN A 115 -14.62 -8.23 -5.89
C ASN A 115 -14.74 -7.72 -7.32
N LYS A 116 -14.71 -8.64 -8.27
CA LYS A 116 -14.95 -8.35 -9.67
C LYS A 116 -16.43 -8.05 -9.86
N THR A 117 -16.75 -6.96 -10.58
CA THR A 117 -18.13 -6.58 -10.88
C THR A 117 -18.53 -7.10 -12.26
N HIS A 118 -17.92 -6.59 -13.31
CA HIS A 118 -18.19 -7.02 -14.67
C HIS A 118 -16.94 -6.86 -15.55
N ILE A 119 -17.02 -7.42 -16.75
CA ILE A 119 -15.99 -7.28 -17.77
C ILE A 119 -16.64 -6.70 -19.01
N GLU A 120 -16.13 -5.59 -19.47
CA GLU A 120 -16.41 -5.08 -20.81
C GLU A 120 -15.45 -5.70 -21.81
N ARG A 121 -15.99 -6.47 -22.73
CA ARG A 121 -15.20 -7.09 -23.78
C ARG A 121 -14.95 -6.09 -24.91
N ARG A 122 -13.69 -5.92 -25.28
CA ARG A 122 -13.26 -5.04 -26.37
C ARG A 122 -12.84 -5.87 -27.58
N TYR A 123 -13.72 -6.70 -28.08
CA TYR A 123 -13.46 -7.46 -29.28
C TYR A 123 -13.76 -6.63 -30.53
N PRO A 124 -12.95 -6.76 -31.60
CA PRO A 124 -13.37 -6.32 -32.92
C PRO A 124 -14.64 -7.08 -33.31
N SER A 125 -15.53 -6.45 -34.05
CA SER A 125 -16.75 -7.09 -34.55
C SER A 125 -16.39 -8.33 -35.37
N LYS A 126 -17.21 -9.39 -35.24
CA LYS A 126 -17.04 -10.60 -36.00
C LYS A 126 -17.09 -10.26 -37.49
N GLY A 127 -16.08 -10.64 -38.24
CA GLY A 127 -15.94 -10.29 -39.67
C GLY A 127 -15.02 -9.11 -39.96
N SER A 128 -14.53 -8.38 -38.97
CA SER A 128 -13.49 -7.39 -39.20
C SER A 128 -12.14 -8.03 -39.56
N LEU A 129 -11.31 -7.31 -40.34
CA LEU A 129 -9.97 -7.77 -40.73
C LEU A 129 -9.08 -8.14 -39.51
N ALA A 130 -9.35 -7.58 -38.36
CA ALA A 130 -8.62 -7.88 -37.13
C ALA A 130 -9.03 -9.21 -36.47
N TRP A 131 -10.24 -9.72 -36.77
CA TRP A 131 -10.79 -10.93 -36.15
C TRP A 131 -10.06 -12.21 -36.55
N GLY A 132 -9.60 -12.32 -37.79
CA GLY A 132 -8.99 -13.54 -38.34
C GLY A 132 -7.46 -13.60 -38.19
N ARG A 133 -6.80 -12.55 -37.76
CA ARG A 133 -5.34 -12.45 -37.72
C ARG A 133 -4.69 -12.97 -36.44
N GLY A 134 -5.43 -13.58 -35.54
CA GLY A 134 -4.89 -14.13 -34.28
C GLY A 134 -3.80 -15.18 -34.45
N ARG A 135 -3.71 -15.82 -35.64
CA ARG A 135 -2.70 -16.84 -35.94
C ARG A 135 -1.30 -16.25 -36.17
N TYR A 136 -1.21 -15.03 -36.68
CA TYR A 136 0.06 -14.37 -37.02
C TYR A 136 0.30 -13.10 -36.20
N GLY A 137 -0.64 -12.67 -35.41
CA GLY A 137 -0.61 -11.31 -34.95
C GLY A 137 -0.61 -11.13 -33.46
N ARG A 138 0.48 -10.58 -33.00
CA ARG A 138 0.51 -9.78 -31.78
C ARG A 138 -0.58 -8.72 -31.77
N SER A 139 -1.13 -8.35 -32.91
CA SER A 139 -2.23 -7.38 -33.08
C SER A 139 -3.58 -7.85 -32.54
N ALA A 140 -3.86 -9.15 -32.52
CA ALA A 140 -5.07 -9.69 -31.88
C ALA A 140 -5.02 -9.62 -30.34
N ILE A 141 -3.83 -9.42 -29.78
CA ILE A 141 -3.59 -9.33 -28.31
C ILE A 141 -3.83 -7.91 -27.79
N LEU A 142 -3.99 -6.93 -28.65
CA LEU A 142 -4.13 -5.52 -28.28
C LEU A 142 -5.49 -5.17 -27.65
N HIS A 143 -6.47 -6.06 -27.74
CA HIS A 143 -7.79 -5.85 -27.18
C HIS A 143 -7.91 -6.55 -25.82
N SER A 144 -7.32 -5.96 -24.79
CA SER A 144 -7.57 -6.41 -23.43
C SER A 144 -8.95 -5.96 -22.98
N ASP A 145 -9.68 -6.87 -22.35
CA ASP A 145 -10.98 -6.55 -21.74
C ASP A 145 -10.80 -5.53 -20.61
N LEU A 146 -11.79 -4.67 -20.43
CA LEU A 146 -11.86 -3.77 -19.29
C LEU A 146 -12.46 -4.53 -18.10
N GLU A 147 -11.69 -4.71 -17.06
CA GLU A 147 -12.16 -5.30 -15.81
C GLU A 147 -12.60 -4.20 -14.85
N TYR A 148 -13.85 -4.28 -14.41
CA TYR A 148 -14.39 -3.44 -13.36
C TYR A 148 -14.50 -4.23 -12.05
N ALA A 149 -14.13 -3.56 -10.98
CA ALA A 149 -14.13 -4.16 -9.65
C ALA A 149 -14.73 -3.21 -8.61
N LYS A 150 -15.14 -3.76 -7.47
CA LYS A 150 -15.51 -3.00 -6.28
C LYS A 150 -14.55 -3.30 -5.15
N ILE A 151 -14.29 -2.29 -4.32
CA ILE A 151 -13.50 -2.39 -3.10
C ILE A 151 -14.40 -2.12 -1.91
N GLU A 152 -14.19 -2.88 -0.84
CA GLU A 152 -14.82 -2.67 0.46
C GLU A 152 -13.72 -2.65 1.52
N ILE A 153 -13.71 -1.61 2.35
CA ILE A 153 -12.78 -1.46 3.48
C ILE A 153 -13.60 -1.20 4.74
N GLY A 154 -13.30 -1.94 5.80
CA GLY A 154 -13.91 -1.80 7.11
C GLY A 154 -12.86 -1.53 8.17
N LEU A 155 -13.06 -0.47 8.94
CA LEU A 155 -12.21 -0.07 10.05
C LEU A 155 -12.88 -0.41 11.38
N ALA A 156 -12.08 -0.82 12.36
CA ALA A 156 -12.53 -1.07 13.73
C ALA A 156 -11.42 -0.77 14.72
N ASN A 157 -11.80 -0.48 15.96
CA ASN A 157 -10.86 -0.36 17.05
C ASN A 157 -10.36 -1.73 17.48
N LYS A 158 -9.15 -1.79 18.04
CA LYS A 158 -8.50 -3.03 18.45
C LYS A 158 -9.25 -3.77 19.56
N ASP A 159 -9.92 -3.02 20.43
CA ASP A 159 -10.53 -3.53 21.66
C ASP A 159 -12.00 -3.93 21.49
N GLU A 160 -12.54 -3.83 20.28
CA GLU A 160 -13.94 -4.19 20.06
C GLU A 160 -14.24 -5.65 20.37
N GLN A 161 -15.37 -5.88 21.05
CA GLN A 161 -15.76 -7.19 21.58
C GLN A 161 -16.07 -8.23 20.48
N TRP A 162 -16.62 -7.77 19.36
CA TRP A 162 -16.97 -8.61 18.22
C TRP A 162 -15.79 -9.12 17.40
N LEU A 163 -14.58 -8.56 17.64
CA LEU A 163 -13.35 -9.05 17.00
C LEU A 163 -13.03 -10.47 17.45
N THR A 164 -13.01 -11.40 16.50
CA THR A 164 -12.65 -12.78 16.78
C THR A 164 -11.21 -12.90 17.29
N ARG A 165 -10.94 -13.97 18.06
CA ARG A 165 -9.58 -14.27 18.57
C ARG A 165 -8.55 -14.27 17.43
N ASN A 166 -8.90 -14.81 16.27
CA ASN A 166 -8.02 -14.86 15.11
C ASN A 166 -7.71 -13.45 14.55
N MET A 167 -8.70 -12.55 14.47
CA MET A 167 -8.49 -11.17 14.02
C MET A 167 -7.54 -10.43 14.97
N LYS A 168 -7.76 -10.54 16.28
CA LYS A 168 -6.88 -9.95 17.30
C LYS A 168 -5.44 -10.48 17.20
N TYR A 169 -5.29 -11.79 16.92
CA TYR A 169 -3.98 -12.39 16.69
C TYR A 169 -3.29 -11.82 15.45
N PHE A 170 -3.99 -11.71 14.31
CA PHE A 170 -3.41 -11.17 13.08
C PHE A 170 -3.04 -9.68 13.21
N ILE A 171 -3.83 -8.89 13.93
CA ILE A 171 -3.50 -7.49 14.23
C ILE A 171 -2.18 -7.43 15.01
N LYS A 172 -2.05 -8.19 16.11
CA LYS A 172 -0.82 -8.25 16.90
C LYS A 172 0.38 -8.69 16.06
N ALA A 173 0.22 -9.73 15.25
CA ALA A 173 1.29 -10.26 14.40
C ALA A 173 1.77 -9.24 13.34
N LYS A 174 0.86 -8.47 12.76
CA LYS A 174 1.20 -7.39 11.82
C LYS A 174 1.93 -6.24 12.54
N ASP A 175 1.47 -5.83 13.71
CA ASP A 175 2.14 -4.81 14.52
C ASP A 175 3.59 -5.20 14.85
N HIS A 176 3.82 -6.44 15.28
CA HIS A 176 5.16 -6.95 15.58
C HIS A 176 6.06 -6.96 14.34
N LYS A 177 5.54 -7.42 13.22
CA LYS A 177 6.29 -7.46 11.96
C LYS A 177 6.70 -6.05 11.51
N GLN A 178 5.80 -5.07 11.63
CA GLN A 178 6.08 -3.69 11.27
C GLN A 178 7.11 -3.04 12.18
N LYS A 179 7.02 -3.26 13.52
CA LYS A 179 8.03 -2.78 14.47
C LYS A 179 9.41 -3.35 14.15
N ALA A 180 9.51 -4.62 13.81
CA ALA A 180 10.76 -5.27 13.44
C ALA A 180 11.36 -4.71 12.14
N THR A 181 10.51 -4.30 11.17
CA THR A 181 10.98 -3.67 9.93
C THR A 181 11.53 -2.27 10.20
N VAL A 182 10.82 -1.46 10.99
CA VAL A 182 11.26 -0.11 11.37
C VAL A 182 12.59 -0.15 12.14
N GLN A 183 12.79 -1.12 13.03
CA GLN A 183 14.05 -1.28 13.76
C GLN A 183 15.22 -1.67 12.85
N LYS A 184 14.99 -2.37 11.76
CA LYS A 184 16.01 -2.73 10.77
C LYS A 184 16.37 -1.58 9.84
N GLU A 185 15.43 -0.70 9.55
CA GLU A 185 15.62 0.48 8.68
C GLU A 185 16.27 1.65 9.42
N MET A 186 16.29 1.66 10.75
CA MET A 186 17.04 2.67 11.53
C MET A 186 18.55 2.44 11.33
N PRO A 187 19.31 3.42 10.76
CA PRO A 187 20.73 3.27 10.57
C PRO A 187 21.41 3.06 11.93
N LYS A 188 22.27 2.06 12.02
CA LYS A 188 23.14 1.78 13.17
C LYS A 188 24.24 2.86 13.27
N ASN A 189 23.86 4.12 13.38
CA ASN A 189 24.77 5.22 13.65
C ASN A 189 24.75 5.52 15.14
N LYS A 190 25.30 4.60 15.93
CA LYS A 190 25.76 4.89 17.28
C LYS A 190 27.12 4.24 17.50
N SER A 191 28.08 5.08 17.92
CA SER A 191 29.42 4.78 18.42
C SER A 191 30.54 4.64 17.39
N LYS A 192 31.09 5.79 16.99
CA LYS A 192 32.54 6.01 16.99
C LYS A 192 32.78 7.51 17.18
N ALA A 193 32.42 8.01 18.33
CA ALA A 193 33.08 9.20 18.89
C ALA A 193 34.34 8.69 19.58
N THR A 194 35.40 8.48 18.82
CA THR A 194 36.75 8.37 19.38
C THR A 194 37.18 9.75 19.88
N SER A 195 37.20 9.84 21.18
CA SER A 195 37.97 10.84 21.92
C SER A 195 39.40 10.90 21.36
N LYS A 196 39.82 12.02 20.82
CA LYS A 196 41.27 12.42 20.73
C LYS A 196 41.50 13.57 21.69
N PRO A 197 42.55 13.50 22.48
CA PRO A 197 42.87 14.51 23.47
C PRO A 197 43.46 15.77 22.83
N ALA A 198 43.18 16.87 23.52
CA ALA A 198 43.74 18.20 23.24
C ALA A 198 45.28 18.19 23.24
N ALA A 199 45.87 18.76 22.22
CA ALA A 199 47.24 19.28 22.30
C ALA A 199 47.21 20.79 22.11
N LYS A 200 47.89 21.44 23.00
CA LYS A 200 48.05 22.88 23.21
C LYS A 200 48.96 23.51 22.15
N GLU A 201 48.93 24.87 22.16
CA GLU A 201 49.91 25.84 21.66
C GLU A 201 49.73 26.21 20.17
N GLY A 202 49.70 27.47 19.77
CA GLY A 202 50.34 28.65 20.23
C GLY A 202 49.76 29.90 19.59
N VAL A 203 49.91 30.92 20.33
CA VAL A 203 49.65 32.34 20.06
C VAL A 203 50.46 32.85 18.88
N ALA A 204 49.86 33.58 17.96
CA ALA A 204 50.48 34.62 17.19
C ALA A 204 49.49 35.68 16.75
N GLU A 205 49.52 36.80 17.43
CA GLU A 205 48.96 38.06 16.97
C GLU A 205 49.69 38.50 15.70
N THR A 206 48.95 39.01 14.71
CA THR A 206 49.47 40.10 13.88
C THR A 206 48.31 40.97 13.39
N LYS A 207 48.40 42.21 13.90
CA LYS A 207 47.68 43.38 13.38
C LYS A 207 48.11 43.64 11.93
N VAL A 208 47.29 44.27 11.16
CA VAL A 208 47.51 45.47 10.36
C VAL A 208 46.28 45.81 9.52
N GLN A 209 45.54 46.81 9.94
CA GLN A 209 45.22 48.10 9.33
C GLN A 209 44.59 48.18 7.97
N ALA A 210 43.48 48.82 8.07
CA ALA A 210 42.76 49.71 7.19
C ALA A 210 43.47 50.26 5.95
N LYS A 211 42.77 50.33 4.82
CA LYS A 211 42.73 51.54 4.00
C LYS A 211 41.45 51.62 3.20
N ALA A 212 40.78 52.73 3.35
CA ALA A 212 39.69 53.29 2.62
C ALA A 212 40.15 53.92 1.29
N LYS A 213 39.13 54.29 0.49
CA LYS A 213 39.12 55.14 -0.74
C LYS A 213 39.39 54.32 -2.04
N VAL A 214 38.59 54.47 -3.03
CA VAL A 214 37.80 55.55 -3.67
C VAL A 214 36.53 54.97 -4.21
#